data_567d1c16e278cb677c6639deb0273a02
#
_entry.id   567d1c16e278cb677c6639deb0273a02
#
_cell.length_a   1.000
_cell.length_b   1.000
_cell.length_c   1.000
_cell.angle_alpha   90.00
_cell.angle_beta   90.00
_cell.angle_gamma   90.00
#
_symmetry.space_group_name_H-M   'P 1'
#
loop_
_entity.id
_entity.type
_entity.pdbx_description
1 polymer ?
#
loop_
_entity_poly.entity_id
_entity_poly.type
_entity_poly.pdbx_seq_one_letter_code
_entity_poly.pdbx_strand_id
1 'polypeptide(L)'
;MILIKNAYVKTMAGADLKNGCVLIGDDGKIAGVGEDLSAPEAEIVDAGGRLVTPGCVEAHCHTGLRDLNVADYNEKSDPITPHLRAIDAIHPQDEYFSDAVRGGVTTVCTGPGSTNVVGGTFAAVKTFGVRVDKMVVKDPVAMKCAFGHNPKNAFGNAGKKQPYTRMAIAMLLRDLLTRAKTYQEEKDSGKNPKYDAKLEAMLPVMRKEIPLKAHAHRADDILTAVRIAKEFGLKMTLDHCTEGHLIAEELAEEGYPALVGPTLGGKSKMELFNKTFDTPGVLHKAGLKVCIITDAGVIPIQFLPMCAGLAASRGLPMEEAWRAITVNPAEVMGIADRVGTLEPGKDADVVIWTADPLTTIGGEAYMTFIDGKLAWKKGN
;
A
#
# COMPACT_ATOMS: atom_id res chain seq x y z
N MET A 1 -8.15 -22.67 18.25
CA MET A 1 -7.04 -21.77 18.64
C MET A 1 -5.70 -22.34 18.19
N ILE A 2 -4.69 -21.48 17.91
CA ILE A 2 -3.31 -21.86 17.59
C ILE A 2 -2.38 -21.08 18.52
N LEU A 3 -1.43 -21.76 19.17
CA LEU A 3 -0.40 -21.14 20.01
C LEU A 3 0.97 -21.30 19.33
N ILE A 4 1.47 -20.19 18.77
CA ILE A 4 2.85 -20.09 18.27
C ILE A 4 3.74 -19.82 19.48
N LYS A 5 4.79 -20.63 19.70
CA LYS A 5 5.72 -20.50 20.84
C LYS A 5 7.18 -20.65 20.41
N ASN A 6 8.10 -20.43 21.36
CA ASN A 6 9.54 -20.46 21.12
C ASN A 6 9.95 -19.52 19.98
N ALA A 7 9.44 -18.29 19.97
CA ALA A 7 9.64 -17.32 18.89
C ALA A 7 10.44 -16.10 19.36
N TYR A 8 11.26 -15.56 18.48
CA TYR A 8 11.65 -14.15 18.60
C TYR A 8 10.54 -13.30 17.98
N VAL A 9 9.69 -12.70 18.81
CA VAL A 9 8.50 -11.98 18.35
C VAL A 9 8.80 -10.48 18.25
N LYS A 10 8.74 -9.95 17.05
CA LYS A 10 8.74 -8.53 16.77
C LYS A 10 7.29 -8.06 16.62
N THR A 11 6.74 -7.49 17.69
CA THR A 11 5.30 -7.15 17.73
C THR A 11 4.93 -5.94 16.87
N MET A 12 5.88 -5.07 16.60
CA MET A 12 5.71 -3.75 15.98
C MET A 12 4.81 -2.78 16.78
N ALA A 13 4.40 -3.17 18.00
CA ALA A 13 3.58 -2.38 18.92
C ALA A 13 4.31 -1.99 20.22
N GLY A 14 5.46 -2.59 20.47
CA GLY A 14 6.26 -2.38 21.69
C GLY A 14 7.59 -3.09 21.62
N ALA A 15 8.14 -3.50 22.77
CA ALA A 15 9.40 -4.21 22.83
C ALA A 15 9.30 -5.61 22.19
N ASP A 16 10.39 -6.05 21.56
CA ASP A 16 10.51 -7.42 21.03
C ASP A 16 10.57 -8.44 22.19
N LEU A 17 9.99 -9.62 21.97
CA LEU A 17 9.99 -10.73 22.92
C LEU A 17 10.97 -11.82 22.46
N LYS A 18 12.01 -12.11 23.26
CA LYS A 18 13.06 -13.05 22.87
C LYS A 18 12.62 -14.52 22.90
N ASN A 19 11.66 -14.86 23.77
CA ASN A 19 11.04 -16.17 23.87
C ASN A 19 9.52 -16.00 23.91
N GLY A 20 9.01 -15.32 22.87
CA GLY A 20 7.63 -14.92 22.80
C GLY A 20 6.68 -15.99 22.29
N CYS A 21 5.41 -15.76 22.58
CA CYS A 21 4.28 -16.53 22.10
C CYS A 21 3.25 -15.60 21.45
N VAL A 22 2.54 -16.11 20.45
CA VAL A 22 1.36 -15.48 19.84
C VAL A 22 0.22 -16.48 19.88
N LEU A 23 -0.88 -16.12 20.53
CA LEU A 23 -2.10 -16.91 20.58
C LEU A 23 -3.10 -16.38 19.55
N ILE A 24 -3.50 -17.25 18.64
CA ILE A 24 -4.52 -16.99 17.62
C ILE A 24 -5.84 -17.61 18.08
N GLY A 25 -6.89 -16.81 18.17
CA GLY A 25 -8.23 -17.22 18.53
C GLY A 25 -8.98 -17.94 17.39
N ASP A 26 -10.06 -18.63 17.73
CA ASP A 26 -10.92 -19.32 16.76
C ASP A 26 -11.69 -18.33 15.86
N ASP A 27 -11.80 -17.08 16.28
CA ASP A 27 -12.39 -15.97 15.53
C ASP A 27 -11.43 -15.35 14.48
N GLY A 28 -10.21 -15.89 14.36
CA GLY A 28 -9.20 -15.39 13.44
C GLY A 28 -8.49 -14.12 13.92
N LYS A 29 -8.63 -13.77 15.21
CA LYS A 29 -7.98 -12.62 15.82
C LYS A 29 -6.79 -13.06 16.69
N ILE A 30 -5.89 -12.11 16.96
CA ILE A 30 -4.86 -12.28 17.98
C ILE A 30 -5.55 -12.23 19.35
N ALA A 31 -5.50 -13.32 20.07
CA ALA A 31 -6.05 -13.44 21.43
C ALA A 31 -5.05 -13.01 22.51
N GLY A 32 -3.74 -13.13 22.23
CA GLY A 32 -2.68 -12.72 23.17
C GLY A 32 -1.30 -12.72 22.53
N VAL A 33 -0.42 -11.90 23.09
CA VAL A 33 1.01 -11.86 22.77
C VAL A 33 1.77 -11.67 24.08
N GLY A 34 2.79 -12.50 24.34
CA GLY A 34 3.56 -12.46 25.59
C GLY A 34 4.57 -13.61 25.68
N GLU A 35 5.34 -13.69 26.78
CA GLU A 35 6.36 -14.75 26.97
C GLU A 35 5.76 -16.04 27.56
N ASP A 36 4.77 -15.92 28.44
CA ASP A 36 4.21 -17.04 29.20
C ASP A 36 2.72 -17.26 28.92
N LEU A 37 2.37 -17.48 27.62
CA LEU A 37 0.99 -17.78 27.27
C LEU A 37 0.72 -19.29 27.39
N SER A 38 -0.41 -19.63 28.02
CA SER A 38 -0.91 -21.00 28.14
C SER A 38 -2.28 -21.13 27.50
N ALA A 39 -2.44 -22.06 26.59
CA ALA A 39 -3.70 -22.41 25.96
C ALA A 39 -3.73 -23.91 25.71
N PRO A 40 -4.15 -24.72 26.73
CA PRO A 40 -4.06 -26.18 26.68
C PRO A 40 -4.78 -26.85 25.51
N GLU A 41 -5.87 -26.20 25.05
CA GLU A 41 -6.69 -26.70 23.94
C GLU A 41 -6.21 -26.20 22.56
N ALA A 42 -5.14 -25.37 22.50
CA ALA A 42 -4.66 -24.83 21.24
C ALA A 42 -3.71 -25.82 20.53
N GLU A 43 -3.79 -25.84 19.20
CA GLU A 43 -2.76 -26.44 18.38
C GLU A 43 -1.42 -25.71 18.60
N ILE A 44 -0.37 -26.45 18.90
CA ILE A 44 0.96 -25.90 19.18
C ILE A 44 1.76 -25.81 17.87
N VAL A 45 2.22 -24.60 17.54
CA VAL A 45 3.20 -24.34 16.48
C VAL A 45 4.51 -23.90 17.13
N ASP A 46 5.53 -24.76 17.09
CA ASP A 46 6.86 -24.43 17.59
C ASP A 46 7.64 -23.64 16.52
N ALA A 47 7.91 -22.37 16.79
CA ALA A 47 8.68 -21.53 15.90
C ALA A 47 10.19 -21.86 15.90
N GLY A 48 10.68 -22.60 16.91
CA GLY A 48 12.09 -23.04 16.98
C GLY A 48 13.09 -21.88 17.00
N GLY A 49 12.79 -20.81 17.72
CA GLY A 49 13.62 -19.61 17.83
C GLY A 49 13.56 -18.66 16.62
N ARG A 50 12.69 -18.93 15.63
CA ARG A 50 12.55 -18.11 14.42
C ARG A 50 11.92 -16.76 14.74
N LEU A 51 12.22 -15.79 13.85
CA LEU A 51 11.55 -14.49 13.83
C LEU A 51 10.06 -14.65 13.49
N VAL A 52 9.22 -14.03 14.31
CA VAL A 52 7.77 -13.92 14.10
C VAL A 52 7.39 -12.44 14.07
N THR A 53 6.67 -12.03 13.03
CA THR A 53 6.24 -10.64 12.83
C THR A 53 4.77 -10.59 12.47
N PRO A 54 4.13 -9.39 12.53
CA PRO A 54 2.89 -9.19 11.79
C PRO A 54 3.14 -9.39 10.30
N GLY A 55 2.09 -9.73 9.56
CA GLY A 55 2.16 -9.78 8.11
C GLY A 55 2.52 -8.42 7.51
N CYS A 56 3.31 -8.44 6.44
CA CYS A 56 3.63 -7.23 5.71
C CYS A 56 2.40 -6.67 4.99
N VAL A 57 2.34 -5.35 4.87
CA VAL A 57 1.29 -4.59 4.18
C VAL A 57 1.89 -3.87 2.99
N GLU A 58 1.45 -4.22 1.79
CA GLU A 58 1.82 -3.50 0.56
C GLU A 58 0.83 -2.35 0.32
N ALA A 59 1.32 -1.10 0.42
CA ALA A 59 0.46 0.09 0.31
C ALA A 59 0.12 0.49 -1.13
N HIS A 60 0.79 -0.07 -2.13
CA HIS A 60 0.57 0.29 -3.53
C HIS A 60 1.02 -0.83 -4.48
N CYS A 61 0.06 -1.54 -5.03
CA CYS A 61 0.29 -2.53 -6.07
C CYS A 61 -0.88 -2.61 -7.05
N HIS A 62 -0.77 -3.54 -8.00
CA HIS A 62 -1.81 -3.86 -8.98
C HIS A 62 -2.16 -5.36 -8.97
N THR A 63 -1.88 -6.03 -7.86
CA THR A 63 -2.15 -7.46 -7.66
C THR A 63 -3.63 -7.76 -7.86
N GLY A 64 -3.92 -8.79 -8.63
CA GLY A 64 -5.27 -9.18 -9.02
C GLY A 64 -5.87 -8.39 -10.19
N LEU A 65 -5.22 -7.30 -10.65
CA LEU A 65 -5.67 -6.45 -11.76
C LEU A 65 -4.71 -6.52 -12.96
N ARG A 66 -3.57 -7.16 -12.78
CA ARG A 66 -2.54 -7.33 -13.80
C ARG A 66 -2.15 -8.80 -13.88
N ASP A 67 -2.91 -9.56 -14.62
CA ASP A 67 -2.60 -10.94 -14.99
C ASP A 67 -1.59 -10.97 -16.17
N LEU A 68 -0.96 -12.12 -16.39
CA LEU A 68 -0.02 -12.37 -17.51
C LEU A 68 -0.62 -12.04 -18.89
N ASN A 69 -1.91 -12.14 -19.04
CA ASN A 69 -2.61 -11.98 -20.32
C ASN A 69 -3.60 -10.81 -20.37
N VAL A 70 -4.01 -10.26 -19.21
CA VAL A 70 -5.03 -9.21 -19.11
C VAL A 70 -4.54 -8.12 -18.17
N ALA A 71 -4.56 -6.89 -18.65
CA ALA A 71 -4.11 -5.74 -17.90
C ALA A 71 -5.28 -4.78 -17.60
N ASP A 72 -6.15 -5.17 -16.64
CA ASP A 72 -7.38 -4.42 -16.30
C ASP A 72 -7.12 -3.21 -15.36
N TYR A 73 -5.87 -2.98 -14.98
CA TYR A 73 -5.51 -1.87 -14.10
C TYR A 73 -5.46 -0.49 -14.77
N ASN A 74 -5.66 -0.38 -16.10
CA ASN A 74 -5.58 0.88 -16.85
C ASN A 74 -6.72 1.05 -17.85
N GLU A 75 -7.72 1.86 -17.48
CA GLU A 75 -8.78 2.28 -18.41
C GLU A 75 -8.26 3.41 -19.34
N LYS A 76 -8.26 3.17 -20.65
CA LYS A 76 -7.68 4.10 -21.64
C LYS A 76 -8.71 4.86 -22.47
N SER A 77 -9.99 4.72 -22.17
CA SER A 77 -11.06 5.41 -22.91
C SER A 77 -11.23 6.87 -22.48
N ASP A 78 -11.01 7.17 -21.19
CA ASP A 78 -11.19 8.49 -20.58
C ASP A 78 -10.08 8.75 -19.54
N PRO A 79 -9.41 9.92 -19.55
CA PRO A 79 -8.41 10.27 -18.55
C PRO A 79 -8.96 10.49 -17.12
N ILE A 80 -10.27 10.62 -16.97
CA ILE A 80 -10.97 10.91 -15.70
C ILE A 80 -12.03 9.83 -15.42
N THR A 81 -11.66 8.85 -14.62
CA THR A 81 -12.49 7.68 -14.30
C THR A 81 -12.59 7.38 -12.80
N PRO A 82 -12.91 8.37 -11.93
CA PRO A 82 -12.92 8.18 -10.48
C PRO A 82 -13.96 7.15 -10.01
N HIS A 83 -14.99 6.87 -10.82
CA HIS A 83 -16.08 5.95 -10.51
C HIS A 83 -15.75 4.47 -10.78
N LEU A 84 -14.56 4.16 -11.31
CA LEU A 84 -14.09 2.78 -11.41
C LEU A 84 -13.58 2.27 -10.05
N ARG A 85 -13.92 1.03 -9.74
CA ARG A 85 -13.59 0.42 -8.46
C ARG A 85 -12.70 -0.81 -8.67
N ALA A 86 -11.56 -0.86 -7.98
CA ALA A 86 -10.65 -2.00 -8.09
C ALA A 86 -11.33 -3.34 -7.77
N ILE A 87 -12.22 -3.34 -6.76
CA ILE A 87 -12.90 -4.57 -6.31
C ILE A 87 -13.69 -5.27 -7.42
N ASP A 88 -14.15 -4.52 -8.43
CA ASP A 88 -14.95 -5.08 -9.53
C ASP A 88 -14.10 -5.88 -10.54
N ALA A 89 -12.77 -5.76 -10.49
CA ALA A 89 -11.85 -6.42 -11.42
C ALA A 89 -10.77 -7.29 -10.73
N ILE A 90 -10.68 -7.27 -9.39
CA ILE A 90 -9.70 -8.10 -8.67
C ILE A 90 -9.98 -9.58 -8.92
N HIS A 91 -8.99 -10.28 -9.46
CA HIS A 91 -8.98 -11.74 -9.64
C HIS A 91 -8.25 -12.43 -8.48
N PRO A 92 -8.98 -13.08 -7.52
CA PRO A 92 -8.36 -13.64 -6.32
C PRO A 92 -7.39 -14.81 -6.54
N GLN A 93 -7.41 -15.41 -7.75
CA GLN A 93 -6.53 -16.52 -8.12
C GLN A 93 -5.33 -16.09 -8.98
N ASP A 94 -5.11 -14.77 -9.12
CA ASP A 94 -3.88 -14.24 -9.68
C ASP A 94 -2.67 -14.77 -8.91
N GLU A 95 -1.64 -15.26 -9.63
CA GLU A 95 -0.44 -15.85 -9.02
C GLU A 95 0.28 -14.89 -8.06
N TYR A 96 0.16 -13.57 -8.26
CA TYR A 96 0.74 -12.59 -7.34
C TYR A 96 0.17 -12.66 -5.93
N PHE A 97 -1.06 -13.17 -5.72
CA PHE A 97 -1.57 -13.42 -4.38
C PHE A 97 -0.82 -14.57 -3.70
N SER A 98 -0.53 -15.67 -4.42
CA SER A 98 0.25 -16.78 -3.87
C SER A 98 1.70 -16.38 -3.60
N ASP A 99 2.29 -15.56 -4.47
CA ASP A 99 3.62 -14.98 -4.25
C ASP A 99 3.66 -14.04 -3.05
N ALA A 100 2.62 -13.23 -2.84
CA ALA A 100 2.47 -12.37 -1.67
C ALA A 100 2.49 -13.19 -0.37
N VAL A 101 1.68 -14.23 -0.29
CA VAL A 101 1.61 -15.11 0.89
C VAL A 101 2.97 -15.77 1.18
N ARG A 102 3.69 -16.23 0.13
CA ARG A 102 5.05 -16.80 0.24
C ARG A 102 6.07 -15.77 0.69
N GLY A 103 5.89 -14.50 0.31
CA GLY A 103 6.71 -13.37 0.73
C GLY A 103 6.32 -12.75 2.07
N GLY A 104 5.35 -13.34 2.79
CA GLY A 104 4.87 -12.83 4.08
C GLY A 104 4.05 -11.53 3.96
N VAL A 105 3.58 -11.19 2.77
CA VAL A 105 2.68 -10.05 2.54
C VAL A 105 1.23 -10.53 2.68
N THR A 106 0.56 -10.11 3.74
CA THR A 106 -0.79 -10.61 4.11
C THR A 106 -1.92 -9.68 3.68
N THR A 107 -1.59 -8.40 3.47
CA THR A 107 -2.56 -7.39 3.05
C THR A 107 -1.97 -6.54 1.94
N VAL A 108 -2.76 -6.27 0.90
CA VAL A 108 -2.37 -5.41 -0.21
C VAL A 108 -3.40 -4.30 -0.43
N CYS A 109 -2.93 -3.08 -0.69
CA CYS A 109 -3.74 -2.01 -1.24
C CYS A 109 -3.54 -2.02 -2.76
N THR A 110 -4.51 -2.55 -3.48
CA THR A 110 -4.46 -2.76 -4.93
C THR A 110 -5.51 -1.91 -5.65
N GLY A 111 -5.19 -1.48 -6.86
CA GLY A 111 -6.08 -0.60 -7.60
C GLY A 111 -5.54 -0.17 -8.97
N PRO A 112 -6.16 0.86 -9.58
CA PRO A 112 -5.80 1.32 -10.90
C PRO A 112 -4.34 1.76 -11.02
N GLY A 113 -3.77 1.56 -12.21
CA GLY A 113 -2.47 2.05 -12.60
C GLY A 113 -2.43 3.58 -12.76
N SER A 114 -1.41 4.06 -13.45
CA SER A 114 -1.09 5.49 -13.53
C SER A 114 -1.28 6.10 -14.93
N THR A 115 -2.04 5.45 -15.81
CA THR A 115 -2.34 6.03 -17.13
C THR A 115 -3.33 7.19 -17.06
N ASN A 116 -4.30 7.12 -16.14
CA ASN A 116 -5.36 8.13 -16.00
C ASN A 116 -4.93 9.27 -15.08
N VAL A 117 -5.38 10.49 -15.35
CA VAL A 117 -5.24 11.61 -14.42
C VAL A 117 -5.96 11.30 -13.10
N VAL A 118 -7.17 10.72 -13.18
CA VAL A 118 -7.84 10.06 -12.05
C VAL A 118 -8.34 8.69 -12.52
N GLY A 119 -7.87 7.63 -11.87
CA GLY A 119 -8.04 6.25 -12.37
C GLY A 119 -9.17 5.45 -11.71
N GLY A 120 -9.58 5.84 -10.50
CA GLY A 120 -10.56 5.08 -9.71
C GLY A 120 -10.07 4.74 -8.31
N THR A 121 -10.83 3.94 -7.59
CA THR A 121 -10.56 3.61 -6.18
C THR A 121 -9.67 2.39 -6.02
N PHE A 122 -8.83 2.43 -4.99
CA PHE A 122 -8.09 1.29 -4.45
C PHE A 122 -8.93 0.56 -3.40
N ALA A 123 -8.73 -0.74 -3.28
CA ALA A 123 -9.23 -1.57 -2.19
C ALA A 123 -8.05 -2.18 -1.39
N ALA A 124 -8.20 -2.28 -0.07
CA ALA A 124 -7.31 -3.06 0.78
C ALA A 124 -7.92 -4.46 0.94
N VAL A 125 -7.16 -5.49 0.55
CA VAL A 125 -7.63 -6.88 0.59
C VAL A 125 -6.57 -7.80 1.21
N LYS A 126 -7.02 -8.88 1.85
CA LYS A 126 -6.16 -9.98 2.27
C LYS A 126 -5.61 -10.72 1.06
N THR A 127 -4.44 -11.30 1.19
CA THR A 127 -3.78 -12.01 0.08
C THR A 127 -4.17 -13.49 -0.01
N PHE A 128 -5.09 -13.94 0.82
CA PHE A 128 -5.56 -15.31 0.87
C PHE A 128 -7.09 -15.39 0.86
N GLY A 129 -7.63 -16.08 -0.12
CA GLY A 129 -9.07 -16.27 -0.30
C GLY A 129 -9.43 -16.66 -1.74
N VAL A 130 -10.70 -16.99 -1.97
CA VAL A 130 -11.22 -17.38 -3.29
C VAL A 130 -12.32 -16.43 -3.80
N ARG A 131 -12.78 -15.53 -2.94
CA ARG A 131 -13.84 -14.56 -3.25
C ARG A 131 -13.45 -13.19 -2.69
N VAL A 132 -13.29 -12.22 -3.57
CA VAL A 132 -12.81 -10.88 -3.21
C VAL A 132 -13.62 -10.23 -2.08
N ASP A 133 -14.94 -10.33 -2.10
CA ASP A 133 -15.81 -9.77 -1.05
C ASP A 133 -15.46 -10.25 0.38
N LYS A 134 -14.88 -11.46 0.49
CA LYS A 134 -14.46 -12.04 1.78
C LYS A 134 -12.99 -11.73 2.12
N MET A 135 -12.26 -11.13 1.18
CA MET A 135 -10.88 -10.71 1.36
C MET A 135 -10.78 -9.23 1.72
N VAL A 136 -11.86 -8.47 1.59
CA VAL A 136 -11.86 -7.02 1.83
C VAL A 136 -11.52 -6.68 3.27
N VAL A 137 -10.49 -5.85 3.44
CA VAL A 137 -10.17 -5.15 4.69
C VAL A 137 -10.87 -3.80 4.73
N LYS A 138 -10.78 -3.04 3.62
CA LYS A 138 -11.44 -1.74 3.43
C LYS A 138 -11.61 -1.44 1.95
N ASP A 139 -12.81 -0.99 1.54
CA ASP A 139 -13.13 -0.53 0.19
C ASP A 139 -14.16 0.62 0.23
N PRO A 140 -13.89 1.77 -0.37
CA PRO A 140 -12.60 2.19 -0.94
C PRO A 140 -11.57 2.55 0.14
N VAL A 141 -10.25 2.38 -0.18
CA VAL A 141 -9.17 2.76 0.72
C VAL A 141 -8.44 4.03 0.28
N ALA A 142 -8.44 4.34 -1.01
CA ALA A 142 -7.85 5.54 -1.60
C ALA A 142 -8.40 5.80 -3.00
N MET A 143 -8.21 7.02 -3.52
CA MET A 143 -8.51 7.41 -4.91
C MET A 143 -7.20 7.63 -5.67
N LYS A 144 -7.00 6.93 -6.79
CA LYS A 144 -5.79 7.07 -7.63
C LYS A 144 -5.83 8.30 -8.49
N CYS A 145 -4.75 9.08 -8.47
CA CYS A 145 -4.44 10.05 -9.50
C CYS A 145 -2.99 9.91 -9.97
N ALA A 146 -2.66 10.50 -11.12
CA ALA A 146 -1.32 10.42 -11.68
C ALA A 146 -0.89 11.70 -12.38
N PHE A 147 0.40 12.00 -12.19
CA PHE A 147 1.12 13.12 -12.79
C PHE A 147 2.23 12.59 -13.74
N GLY A 148 2.84 13.51 -14.48
CA GLY A 148 4.06 13.24 -15.23
C GLY A 148 3.85 12.50 -16.56
N HIS A 149 4.74 11.56 -16.83
CA HIS A 149 4.88 10.92 -18.14
C HIS A 149 3.70 10.03 -18.52
N ASN A 150 3.20 9.25 -17.56
CA ASN A 150 2.25 8.17 -17.86
C ASN A 150 0.92 8.67 -18.46
N PRO A 151 0.20 9.66 -17.89
CA PRO A 151 -1.03 10.18 -18.50
C PRO A 151 -0.77 10.84 -19.84
N LYS A 152 0.35 11.60 -19.96
CA LYS A 152 0.74 12.23 -21.24
C LYS A 152 0.98 11.19 -22.32
N ASN A 153 1.66 10.10 -22.00
CA ASN A 153 1.94 9.05 -22.98
C ASN A 153 0.68 8.28 -23.37
N ALA A 154 -0.13 7.88 -22.39
CA ALA A 154 -1.31 7.06 -22.65
C ALA A 154 -2.39 7.78 -23.46
N PHE A 155 -2.70 9.04 -23.12
CA PHE A 155 -3.75 9.80 -23.78
C PHE A 155 -3.23 10.81 -24.81
N GLY A 156 -2.16 11.55 -24.51
CA GLY A 156 -1.59 12.52 -25.43
C GLY A 156 -0.88 11.84 -26.59
N ASN A 157 0.26 11.22 -26.36
CA ASN A 157 1.12 10.71 -27.41
C ASN A 157 0.48 9.52 -28.15
N ALA A 158 -0.03 8.52 -27.42
CA ALA A 158 -0.60 7.32 -28.01
C ALA A 158 -2.08 7.50 -28.40
N GLY A 159 -2.87 8.15 -27.55
CA GLY A 159 -4.32 8.30 -27.74
C GLY A 159 -4.76 9.52 -28.55
N LYS A 160 -3.85 10.45 -28.83
CA LYS A 160 -4.14 11.73 -29.51
C LYS A 160 -5.29 12.53 -28.85
N LYS A 161 -5.36 12.46 -27.50
CA LYS A 161 -6.34 13.13 -26.64
C LYS A 161 -5.61 13.89 -25.53
N GLN A 162 -6.32 14.69 -24.75
CA GLN A 162 -5.76 15.29 -23.54
C GLN A 162 -5.48 14.21 -22.46
N PRO A 163 -4.43 14.36 -21.62
CA PRO A 163 -3.49 15.48 -21.55
C PRO A 163 -2.23 15.30 -22.41
N TYR A 164 -1.79 16.34 -23.11
CA TYR A 164 -0.49 16.40 -23.76
C TYR A 164 0.61 16.99 -22.87
N THR A 165 0.24 17.79 -21.88
CA THR A 165 1.17 18.55 -21.03
C THR A 165 0.89 18.35 -19.55
N ARG A 166 1.88 18.62 -18.68
CA ARG A 166 1.71 18.67 -17.22
C ARG A 166 0.66 19.71 -16.79
N MET A 167 0.58 20.84 -17.53
CA MET A 167 -0.46 21.85 -17.31
C MET A 167 -1.86 21.28 -17.52
N ALA A 168 -2.05 20.47 -18.58
CA ALA A 168 -3.34 19.83 -18.85
C ALA A 168 -3.71 18.77 -17.80
N ILE A 169 -2.74 18.02 -17.28
CA ILE A 169 -2.96 17.10 -16.15
C ILE A 169 -3.49 17.85 -14.93
N ALA A 170 -2.79 18.92 -14.54
CA ALA A 170 -3.16 19.74 -13.39
C ALA A 170 -4.53 20.42 -13.58
N MET A 171 -4.83 20.88 -14.79
CA MET A 171 -6.13 21.48 -15.13
C MET A 171 -7.26 20.47 -15.02
N LEU A 172 -7.11 19.27 -15.60
CA LEU A 172 -8.14 18.22 -15.55
C LEU A 172 -8.43 17.77 -14.11
N LEU A 173 -7.40 17.62 -13.27
CA LEU A 173 -7.59 17.28 -11.86
C LEU A 173 -8.30 18.41 -11.10
N ARG A 174 -7.90 19.68 -11.29
CA ARG A 174 -8.57 20.83 -10.65
C ARG A 174 -10.03 20.98 -11.08
N ASP A 175 -10.33 20.79 -12.37
CA ASP A 175 -11.70 20.81 -12.86
C ASP A 175 -12.57 19.79 -12.15
N LEU A 176 -12.11 18.53 -12.07
CA LEU A 176 -12.82 17.48 -11.35
C LEU A 176 -13.02 17.83 -9.87
N LEU A 177 -11.95 18.26 -9.17
CA LEU A 177 -12.01 18.61 -7.75
C LEU A 177 -12.93 19.81 -7.48
N THR A 178 -12.92 20.83 -8.34
CA THR A 178 -13.81 21.99 -8.23
C THR A 178 -15.26 21.57 -8.37
N ARG A 179 -15.57 20.75 -9.38
CA ARG A 179 -16.92 20.22 -9.60
C ARG A 179 -17.37 19.32 -8.44
N ALA A 180 -16.47 18.45 -7.93
CA ALA A 180 -16.77 17.59 -6.80
C ALA A 180 -17.03 18.40 -5.52
N LYS A 181 -16.28 19.47 -5.29
CA LYS A 181 -16.50 20.39 -4.16
C LYS A 181 -17.87 21.06 -4.24
N THR A 182 -18.22 21.63 -5.40
CA THR A 182 -19.53 22.24 -5.60
C THR A 182 -20.67 21.22 -5.40
N TYR A 183 -20.49 20.01 -5.95
CA TYR A 183 -21.45 18.92 -5.80
C TYR A 183 -21.66 18.52 -4.34
N GLN A 184 -20.57 18.42 -3.57
CA GLN A 184 -20.62 18.16 -2.12
C GLN A 184 -21.38 19.28 -1.39
N GLU A 185 -21.03 20.56 -1.65
CA GLU A 185 -21.65 21.73 -1.01
C GLU A 185 -23.17 21.78 -1.29
N GLU A 186 -23.58 21.44 -2.52
CA GLU A 186 -25.00 21.35 -2.87
C GLU A 186 -25.72 20.24 -2.06
N LYS A 187 -25.15 19.04 -1.98
CA LYS A 187 -25.70 17.94 -1.17
C LYS A 187 -25.78 18.29 0.31
N ASP A 188 -24.73 18.85 0.86
CA ASP A 188 -24.62 19.19 2.29
C ASP A 188 -25.59 20.36 2.66
N SER A 189 -25.94 21.22 1.71
CA SER A 189 -26.96 22.28 1.87
C SER A 189 -28.42 21.80 1.71
N GLY A 190 -28.62 20.48 1.50
CA GLY A 190 -29.96 19.89 1.29
C GLY A 190 -30.50 20.08 -0.13
N LYS A 191 -29.72 20.62 -1.08
CA LYS A 191 -30.06 20.59 -2.49
C LYS A 191 -29.95 19.15 -3.02
N ASN A 192 -30.70 18.84 -4.07
CA ASN A 192 -30.65 17.55 -4.75
C ASN A 192 -30.02 17.70 -6.14
N PRO A 193 -28.68 17.82 -6.23
CA PRO A 193 -28.01 17.98 -7.53
C PRO A 193 -28.27 16.75 -8.41
N LYS A 194 -28.24 16.95 -9.72
CA LYS A 194 -28.34 15.83 -10.65
C LYS A 194 -27.23 14.83 -10.38
N TYR A 195 -27.57 13.54 -10.26
CA TYR A 195 -26.62 12.46 -10.06
C TYR A 195 -25.51 12.44 -11.13
N ASP A 196 -24.27 12.43 -10.69
CA ASP A 196 -23.07 12.25 -11.51
C ASP A 196 -22.17 11.23 -10.81
N ALA A 197 -22.01 10.06 -11.44
CA ALA A 197 -21.25 8.94 -10.86
C ALA A 197 -19.78 9.31 -10.58
N LYS A 198 -19.18 10.19 -11.41
CA LYS A 198 -17.80 10.64 -11.21
C LYS A 198 -17.68 11.54 -9.98
N LEU A 199 -18.63 12.42 -9.78
CA LEU A 199 -18.64 13.34 -8.64
C LEU A 199 -19.00 12.61 -7.34
N GLU A 200 -19.94 11.65 -7.38
CA GLU A 200 -20.25 10.78 -6.23
C GLU A 200 -19.00 10.02 -5.76
N ALA A 201 -18.24 9.44 -6.68
CA ALA A 201 -17.02 8.70 -6.36
C ALA A 201 -15.91 9.58 -5.72
N MET A 202 -15.95 10.90 -5.95
CA MET A 202 -15.01 11.84 -5.35
C MET A 202 -15.41 12.28 -3.93
N LEU A 203 -16.64 12.07 -3.48
CA LEU A 203 -17.10 12.53 -2.16
C LEU A 203 -16.24 12.02 -0.99
N PRO A 204 -15.81 10.75 -0.93
CA PRO A 204 -14.93 10.28 0.14
C PRO A 204 -13.59 11.02 0.20
N VAL A 205 -13.04 11.44 -0.96
CA VAL A 205 -11.83 12.27 -1.04
C VAL A 205 -12.10 13.67 -0.50
N MET A 206 -13.19 14.30 -0.96
CA MET A 206 -13.57 15.65 -0.55
C MET A 206 -13.88 15.73 0.96
N ARG A 207 -14.48 14.67 1.53
CA ARG A 207 -14.75 14.51 2.97
C ARG A 207 -13.54 14.08 3.79
N LYS A 208 -12.39 13.84 3.15
CA LYS A 208 -11.16 13.37 3.79
C LYS A 208 -11.29 11.99 4.47
N GLU A 209 -12.24 11.17 4.02
CA GLU A 209 -12.44 9.80 4.50
C GLU A 209 -11.35 8.87 3.94
N ILE A 210 -10.92 9.12 2.69
CA ILE A 210 -9.82 8.43 2.02
C ILE A 210 -8.83 9.44 1.42
N PRO A 211 -7.53 9.09 1.29
CA PRO A 211 -6.54 9.94 0.64
C PRO A 211 -6.65 9.89 -0.89
N LEU A 212 -6.17 10.97 -1.53
CA LEU A 212 -5.79 10.98 -2.93
C LEU A 212 -4.40 10.35 -3.08
N LYS A 213 -4.25 9.25 -3.82
CA LYS A 213 -2.97 8.57 -4.10
C LYS A 213 -2.30 9.16 -5.33
N ALA A 214 -1.31 10.01 -5.12
CA ALA A 214 -0.68 10.78 -6.19
C ALA A 214 0.59 10.11 -6.71
N HIS A 215 0.49 9.42 -7.85
CA HIS A 215 1.64 8.95 -8.61
C HIS A 215 2.45 10.15 -9.13
N ALA A 216 3.66 10.32 -8.63
CA ALA A 216 4.59 11.34 -9.09
C ALA A 216 6.04 10.92 -8.86
N HIS A 217 6.90 11.09 -9.87
CA HIS A 217 8.32 10.74 -9.78
C HIS A 217 9.22 11.96 -9.63
N ARG A 218 9.02 12.98 -10.47
CA ARG A 218 9.86 14.18 -10.52
C ARG A 218 9.47 15.17 -9.43
N ALA A 219 10.44 15.92 -8.96
CA ALA A 219 10.24 16.94 -7.91
C ALA A 219 9.15 17.98 -8.29
N ASP A 220 9.13 18.45 -9.53
CA ASP A 220 8.13 19.40 -10.02
C ASP A 220 6.70 18.80 -10.07
N ASP A 221 6.56 17.53 -10.43
CA ASP A 221 5.28 16.83 -10.42
C ASP A 221 4.80 16.57 -8.96
N ILE A 222 5.72 16.18 -8.06
CA ILE A 222 5.45 15.98 -6.63
C ILE A 222 4.94 17.29 -6.01
N LEU A 223 5.66 18.40 -6.18
CA LEU A 223 5.27 19.71 -5.67
C LEU A 223 3.97 20.24 -6.28
N THR A 224 3.68 19.85 -7.53
CA THR A 224 2.39 20.19 -8.17
C THR A 224 1.24 19.40 -7.52
N ALA A 225 1.44 18.12 -7.21
CA ALA A 225 0.46 17.33 -6.47
C ALA A 225 0.20 17.91 -5.07
N VAL A 226 1.27 18.26 -4.35
CA VAL A 226 1.20 18.93 -3.03
C VAL A 226 0.39 20.23 -3.12
N ARG A 227 0.71 21.09 -4.10
CA ARG A 227 -0.01 22.36 -4.31
C ARG A 227 -1.50 22.16 -4.51
N ILE A 228 -1.90 21.19 -5.33
CA ILE A 228 -3.31 20.90 -5.59
C ILE A 228 -3.98 20.32 -4.33
N ALA A 229 -3.33 19.40 -3.62
CA ALA A 229 -3.89 18.87 -2.39
C ALA A 229 -4.13 19.95 -1.34
N LYS A 230 -3.22 20.92 -1.19
CA LYS A 230 -3.39 22.10 -0.30
C LYS A 230 -4.54 23.02 -0.77
N GLU A 231 -4.64 23.28 -2.06
CA GLU A 231 -5.69 24.12 -2.67
C GLU A 231 -7.10 23.64 -2.29
N PHE A 232 -7.28 22.31 -2.20
CA PHE A 232 -8.56 21.69 -1.85
C PHE A 232 -8.60 21.12 -0.42
N GLY A 233 -7.52 21.25 0.34
CA GLY A 233 -7.41 20.74 1.72
C GLY A 233 -7.54 19.23 1.85
N LEU A 234 -7.00 18.46 0.91
CA LEU A 234 -7.16 17.00 0.82
C LEU A 234 -6.14 16.24 1.69
N LYS A 235 -6.51 15.03 2.13
CA LYS A 235 -5.52 14.01 2.49
C LYS A 235 -4.90 13.46 1.21
N MET A 236 -3.60 13.18 1.25
CA MET A 236 -2.88 12.66 0.07
C MET A 236 -1.73 11.76 0.49
N THR A 237 -1.32 10.84 -0.39
CA THR A 237 -0.05 10.12 -0.33
C THR A 237 0.80 10.48 -1.55
N LEU A 238 2.12 10.56 -1.36
CA LEU A 238 3.09 10.79 -2.42
C LEU A 238 3.60 9.44 -2.90
N ASP A 239 2.98 8.90 -3.96
CA ASP A 239 3.29 7.57 -4.45
C ASP A 239 4.50 7.62 -5.39
N HIS A 240 5.42 6.68 -5.23
CA HIS A 240 6.74 6.57 -5.81
C HIS A 240 7.74 7.61 -5.28
N CYS A 241 7.41 8.89 -5.30
CA CYS A 241 8.21 9.97 -4.71
C CYS A 241 9.72 9.88 -5.07
N THR A 242 10.03 9.51 -6.32
CA THR A 242 11.36 9.09 -6.77
C THR A 242 12.43 10.16 -6.54
N GLU A 243 12.11 11.43 -6.82
CA GLU A 243 12.98 12.58 -6.58
C GLU A 243 12.70 13.30 -5.25
N GLY A 244 11.93 12.67 -4.36
CA GLY A 244 11.60 13.26 -3.05
C GLY A 244 12.82 13.61 -2.21
N HIS A 245 13.92 12.85 -2.34
CA HIS A 245 15.18 13.14 -1.65
C HIS A 245 15.84 14.47 -2.09
N LEU A 246 15.50 15.01 -3.25
CA LEU A 246 15.99 16.29 -3.74
C LEU A 246 15.23 17.48 -3.14
N ILE A 247 14.07 17.26 -2.56
CA ILE A 247 13.14 18.26 -2.01
C ILE A 247 12.60 17.84 -0.64
N ALA A 248 13.40 17.11 0.13
CA ALA A 248 12.93 16.47 1.36
C ALA A 248 12.51 17.48 2.43
N GLU A 249 13.18 18.62 2.53
CA GLU A 249 12.85 19.70 3.49
C GLU A 249 11.49 20.32 3.15
N GLU A 250 11.23 20.63 1.88
CA GLU A 250 9.96 21.17 1.41
C GLU A 250 8.81 20.15 1.63
N LEU A 251 9.08 18.87 1.45
CA LEU A 251 8.05 17.84 1.69
C LEU A 251 7.76 17.64 3.17
N ALA A 252 8.78 17.84 4.06
CA ALA A 252 8.62 17.74 5.50
C ALA A 252 7.68 18.83 6.05
N GLU A 253 7.76 20.05 5.51
CA GLU A 253 6.86 21.15 5.87
C GLU A 253 5.38 20.84 5.56
N GLU A 254 5.13 20.00 4.56
CA GLU A 254 3.78 19.65 4.11
C GLU A 254 3.19 18.42 4.81
N GLY A 255 4.02 17.53 5.33
CA GLY A 255 3.63 16.41 6.19
C GLY A 255 2.86 15.28 5.49
N TYR A 256 2.84 15.20 4.15
CA TYR A 256 2.22 14.10 3.44
C TYR A 256 3.11 12.84 3.49
N PRO A 257 2.56 11.65 3.78
CA PRO A 257 3.34 10.41 3.77
C PRO A 257 3.83 10.05 2.38
N ALA A 258 5.05 9.50 2.30
CA ALA A 258 5.68 9.05 1.06
C ALA A 258 5.66 7.52 0.94
N LEU A 259 5.14 7.02 -0.18
CA LEU A 259 5.17 5.60 -0.55
C LEU A 259 6.28 5.40 -1.58
N VAL A 260 7.48 5.04 -1.11
CA VAL A 260 8.70 5.04 -1.94
C VAL A 260 8.90 3.69 -2.61
N GLY A 261 8.99 3.70 -3.91
CA GLY A 261 9.22 2.51 -4.74
C GLY A 261 8.56 2.64 -6.13
N PRO A 262 8.79 1.67 -7.01
CA PRO A 262 9.70 0.52 -6.94
C PRO A 262 11.16 0.96 -7.12
N THR A 263 12.03 0.71 -6.15
CA THR A 263 13.44 1.14 -6.22
C THR A 263 14.34 0.11 -6.89
N LEU A 264 14.07 -1.18 -6.73
CA LEU A 264 14.90 -2.29 -7.25
C LEU A 264 14.87 -2.41 -8.78
N GLY A 265 13.83 -1.94 -9.44
CA GLY A 265 13.71 -2.03 -10.90
C GLY A 265 14.63 -1.07 -11.68
N GLY A 266 14.77 -1.26 -12.99
CA GLY A 266 15.57 -0.42 -13.89
C GLY A 266 15.01 1.01 -14.06
N LYS A 267 15.83 1.89 -14.65
CA LYS A 267 15.44 3.28 -15.00
C LYS A 267 14.80 3.30 -16.40
N SER A 268 13.57 2.82 -16.52
CA SER A 268 12.88 2.61 -17.80
C SER A 268 12.34 3.88 -18.48
N LYS A 269 12.36 5.03 -17.79
CA LYS A 269 11.91 6.34 -18.30
C LYS A 269 12.68 7.47 -17.64
N MET A 270 12.73 8.64 -18.30
CA MET A 270 13.52 9.81 -17.85
C MET A 270 13.19 10.26 -16.43
N GLU A 271 11.93 10.20 -16.02
CA GLU A 271 11.52 10.60 -14.66
C GLU A 271 12.01 9.65 -13.55
N LEU A 272 12.68 8.54 -13.91
CA LEU A 272 13.35 7.62 -12.99
C LEU A 272 14.87 7.84 -12.95
N PHE A 273 15.39 8.87 -13.63
CA PHE A 273 16.83 9.08 -13.74
C PHE A 273 17.53 9.19 -12.38
N ASN A 274 16.92 9.91 -11.44
CA ASN A 274 17.43 10.13 -10.08
C ASN A 274 16.97 9.08 -9.07
N LYS A 275 16.44 7.93 -9.52
CA LYS A 275 16.01 6.86 -8.62
C LYS A 275 17.20 6.29 -7.84
N THR A 276 17.07 6.23 -6.51
CA THR A 276 18.08 5.71 -5.59
C THR A 276 17.43 5.01 -4.38
N PHE A 277 18.18 4.09 -3.77
CA PHE A 277 17.75 3.46 -2.51
C PHE A 277 17.90 4.38 -1.29
N ASP A 278 18.55 5.53 -1.43
CA ASP A 278 18.76 6.49 -0.35
C ASP A 278 17.46 7.29 -0.03
N THR A 279 16.55 7.41 -1.01
CA THR A 279 15.33 8.21 -0.90
C THR A 279 14.54 7.94 0.39
N PRO A 280 14.23 6.68 0.79
CA PRO A 280 13.50 6.41 2.02
C PRO A 280 14.18 6.95 3.28
N GLY A 281 15.50 6.75 3.40
CA GLY A 281 16.29 7.21 4.54
C GLY A 281 16.36 8.74 4.63
N VAL A 282 16.51 9.42 3.49
CA VAL A 282 16.53 10.89 3.43
C VAL A 282 15.18 11.47 3.84
N LEU A 283 14.07 10.94 3.31
CA LEU A 283 12.72 11.40 3.66
C LEU A 283 12.38 11.13 5.12
N HIS A 284 12.72 9.94 5.64
CA HIS A 284 12.54 9.64 7.06
C HIS A 284 13.33 10.60 7.95
N LYS A 285 14.60 10.87 7.63
CA LYS A 285 15.44 11.82 8.36
C LYS A 285 14.86 13.24 8.36
N ALA A 286 14.20 13.63 7.29
CA ALA A 286 13.48 14.91 7.20
C ALA A 286 12.16 14.94 7.99
N GLY A 287 11.71 13.79 8.55
CA GLY A 287 10.51 13.70 9.37
C GLY A 287 9.27 13.18 8.67
N LEU A 288 9.38 12.74 7.41
CA LEU A 288 8.23 12.14 6.71
C LEU A 288 7.96 10.71 7.19
N LYS A 289 6.69 10.35 7.24
CA LYS A 289 6.28 8.95 7.34
C LYS A 289 6.52 8.26 5.99
N VAL A 290 7.34 7.21 6.00
CA VAL A 290 7.74 6.48 4.79
C VAL A 290 7.12 5.08 4.78
N CYS A 291 6.56 4.68 3.64
CA CYS A 291 6.23 3.31 3.30
C CYS A 291 7.14 2.85 2.14
N ILE A 292 7.50 1.58 2.13
CA ILE A 292 8.19 0.95 0.99
C ILE A 292 7.15 0.18 0.18
N ILE A 293 7.23 0.30 -1.14
CA ILE A 293 6.29 -0.34 -2.07
C ILE A 293 7.03 -1.06 -3.20
N THR A 294 6.44 -2.15 -3.69
CA THR A 294 6.93 -2.90 -4.85
C THR A 294 6.33 -2.41 -6.16
N ASP A 295 5.14 -1.79 -6.12
CA ASP A 295 4.34 -1.51 -7.33
C ASP A 295 4.17 -2.81 -8.15
N ALA A 296 3.79 -3.90 -7.46
CA ALA A 296 3.70 -5.24 -8.05
C ALA A 296 2.80 -5.22 -9.30
N GLY A 297 3.31 -5.84 -10.22
CA GLY A 297 3.85 -6.06 -11.48
C GLY A 297 5.10 -5.29 -11.93
N VAL A 298 5.73 -4.42 -11.17
CA VAL A 298 7.06 -3.89 -11.51
C VAL A 298 8.14 -4.67 -10.76
N ILE A 299 8.01 -4.82 -9.45
CA ILE A 299 8.81 -5.74 -8.64
C ILE A 299 7.88 -6.83 -8.13
N PRO A 300 8.26 -8.13 -8.25
CA PRO A 300 7.45 -9.20 -7.68
C PRO A 300 7.22 -8.97 -6.18
N ILE A 301 5.97 -9.13 -5.76
CA ILE A 301 5.50 -8.69 -4.44
C ILE A 301 6.20 -9.38 -3.27
N GLN A 302 6.64 -10.63 -3.45
CA GLN A 302 7.39 -11.39 -2.44
C GLN A 302 8.72 -10.73 -2.05
N PHE A 303 9.21 -9.77 -2.83
CA PHE A 303 10.43 -9.03 -2.54
C PHE A 303 10.20 -7.72 -1.78
N LEU A 304 8.99 -7.47 -1.27
CA LEU A 304 8.71 -6.29 -0.43
C LEU A 304 9.66 -6.20 0.78
N PRO A 305 9.90 -7.28 1.57
CA PRO A 305 10.86 -7.23 2.67
C PRO A 305 12.30 -6.93 2.21
N MET A 306 12.73 -7.52 1.10
CA MET A 306 14.05 -7.23 0.52
C MET A 306 14.19 -5.76 0.10
N CYS A 307 13.14 -5.14 -0.46
CA CYS A 307 13.15 -3.71 -0.79
C CYS A 307 13.33 -2.84 0.47
N ALA A 308 12.71 -3.23 1.59
CA ALA A 308 12.89 -2.56 2.87
C ALA A 308 14.32 -2.75 3.42
N GLY A 309 14.88 -3.95 3.31
CA GLY A 309 16.27 -4.24 3.67
C GLY A 309 17.28 -3.43 2.85
N LEU A 310 17.04 -3.27 1.54
CA LEU A 310 17.86 -2.40 0.68
C LEU A 310 17.80 -0.94 1.12
N ALA A 311 16.61 -0.43 1.50
CA ALA A 311 16.46 0.91 2.05
C ALA A 311 17.20 1.05 3.40
N ALA A 312 17.15 0.02 4.25
CA ALA A 312 17.90 0.00 5.51
C ALA A 312 19.41 0.03 5.29
N SER A 313 19.91 -0.71 4.31
CA SER A 313 21.35 -0.71 3.94
C SER A 313 21.85 0.66 3.44
N ARG A 314 20.91 1.59 3.13
CA ARG A 314 21.17 2.92 2.56
C ARG A 314 20.66 4.06 3.45
N GLY A 315 20.53 3.81 4.75
CA GLY A 315 20.34 4.86 5.76
C GLY A 315 18.94 4.98 6.36
N LEU A 316 17.98 4.15 5.96
CA LEU A 316 16.73 4.02 6.71
C LEU A 316 17.02 3.18 7.97
N PRO A 317 16.70 3.61 9.21
CA PRO A 317 16.87 2.77 10.39
C PRO A 317 16.15 1.43 10.25
N MET A 318 16.77 0.33 10.73
CA MET A 318 16.22 -1.02 10.55
C MET A 318 14.79 -1.16 11.12
N GLU A 319 14.54 -0.55 12.28
CA GLU A 319 13.20 -0.55 12.88
C GLU A 319 12.18 0.19 11.98
N GLU A 320 12.58 1.30 11.38
CA GLU A 320 11.74 2.03 10.45
C GLU A 320 11.56 1.28 9.11
N ALA A 321 12.53 0.47 8.70
CA ALA A 321 12.38 -0.39 7.53
C ALA A 321 11.28 -1.45 7.76
N TRP A 322 11.22 -2.05 8.95
CA TRP A 322 10.09 -2.91 9.34
C TRP A 322 8.77 -2.15 9.43
N ARG A 323 8.77 -0.96 10.07
CA ARG A 323 7.57 -0.12 10.13
C ARG A 323 7.07 0.29 8.74
N ALA A 324 7.99 0.53 7.80
CA ALA A 324 7.69 0.96 6.44
C ALA A 324 6.95 -0.10 5.58
N ILE A 325 6.91 -1.35 6.03
CA ILE A 325 6.20 -2.46 5.37
C ILE A 325 5.15 -3.13 6.27
N THR A 326 4.87 -2.57 7.45
CA THR A 326 3.89 -3.10 8.40
C THR A 326 2.98 -1.99 8.95
N VAL A 327 3.46 -1.24 9.93
CA VAL A 327 2.71 -0.20 10.65
C VAL A 327 2.39 1.00 9.77
N ASN A 328 3.41 1.58 9.14
CA ASN A 328 3.23 2.82 8.38
C ASN A 328 2.21 2.67 7.24
N PRO A 329 2.26 1.61 6.38
CA PRO A 329 1.25 1.43 5.37
C PRO A 329 -0.15 1.18 5.95
N ALA A 330 -0.27 0.46 7.07
CA ALA A 330 -1.56 0.25 7.73
C ALA A 330 -2.17 1.57 8.24
N GLU A 331 -1.36 2.43 8.86
CA GLU A 331 -1.79 3.76 9.33
C GLU A 331 -2.16 4.69 8.17
N VAL A 332 -1.30 4.76 7.14
CA VAL A 332 -1.50 5.65 5.99
C VAL A 332 -2.75 5.29 5.20
N MET A 333 -3.06 4.00 5.10
CA MET A 333 -4.25 3.50 4.42
C MET A 333 -5.49 3.45 5.33
N GLY A 334 -5.34 3.76 6.63
CA GLY A 334 -6.44 3.79 7.59
C GLY A 334 -7.05 2.40 7.84
N ILE A 335 -6.19 1.40 8.02
CA ILE A 335 -6.51 0.00 8.34
C ILE A 335 -5.70 -0.52 9.55
N ALA A 336 -5.07 0.38 10.31
CA ALA A 336 -4.21 0.04 11.43
C ALA A 336 -4.98 -0.53 12.64
N ASP A 337 -6.28 -0.36 12.69
CA ASP A 337 -7.18 -1.02 13.65
C ASP A 337 -7.26 -2.53 13.45
N ARG A 338 -6.93 -3.01 12.24
CA ARG A 338 -7.01 -4.43 11.87
C ARG A 338 -5.66 -5.11 11.71
N VAL A 339 -4.67 -4.43 11.09
CA VAL A 339 -3.40 -5.05 10.66
C VAL A 339 -2.18 -4.17 11.01
N GLY A 340 -0.98 -4.66 10.76
CA GLY A 340 0.29 -3.92 10.87
C GLY A 340 1.06 -4.16 12.16
N THR A 341 0.42 -4.68 13.22
CA THR A 341 1.06 -5.03 14.49
C THR A 341 0.50 -6.34 15.05
N LEU A 342 1.22 -6.98 15.95
CA LEU A 342 0.72 -8.12 16.74
C LEU A 342 0.18 -7.59 18.07
N GLU A 343 -1.11 -7.28 18.09
CA GLU A 343 -1.84 -6.82 19.29
C GLU A 343 -3.16 -7.56 19.44
N PRO A 344 -3.59 -7.87 20.69
CA PRO A 344 -4.89 -8.50 20.91
C PRO A 344 -6.04 -7.74 20.25
N GLY A 345 -6.93 -8.49 19.60
CA GLY A 345 -8.11 -7.96 18.88
C GLY A 345 -7.86 -7.65 17.40
N LYS A 346 -6.62 -7.50 16.95
CA LYS A 346 -6.31 -7.36 15.52
C LYS A 346 -6.41 -8.69 14.77
N ASP A 347 -6.49 -8.61 13.45
CA ASP A 347 -6.51 -9.79 12.59
C ASP A 347 -5.23 -10.62 12.82
N ALA A 348 -5.37 -11.92 12.95
CA ALA A 348 -4.22 -12.79 13.15
C ALA A 348 -3.48 -13.04 11.82
N ASP A 349 -2.86 -11.98 11.33
CA ASP A 349 -1.92 -11.98 10.21
C ASP A 349 -0.51 -12.12 10.78
N VAL A 350 0.02 -13.34 10.79
CA VAL A 350 1.27 -13.68 11.48
C VAL A 350 2.20 -14.39 10.52
N VAL A 351 3.46 -13.97 10.46
CA VAL A 351 4.49 -14.62 9.63
C VAL A 351 5.61 -15.15 10.51
N ILE A 352 5.93 -16.44 10.34
CA ILE A 352 7.14 -17.06 10.86
C ILE A 352 8.15 -17.10 9.72
N TRP A 353 9.35 -16.56 9.92
CA TRP A 353 10.37 -16.44 8.89
C TRP A 353 11.43 -17.54 8.98
N THR A 354 12.01 -17.97 7.85
CA THR A 354 13.17 -18.86 7.83
C THR A 354 14.43 -18.17 8.35
N ALA A 355 14.56 -16.88 8.07
CA ALA A 355 15.59 -15.94 8.56
C ALA A 355 15.03 -14.53 8.41
N ASP A 356 15.67 -13.51 9.01
CA ASP A 356 15.23 -12.11 8.84
C ASP A 356 15.32 -11.71 7.36
N PRO A 357 14.16 -11.46 6.68
CA PRO A 357 14.12 -11.20 5.24
C PRO A 357 14.65 -9.81 4.85
N LEU A 358 14.86 -8.91 5.81
CA LEU A 358 15.46 -7.59 5.56
C LEU A 358 16.98 -7.68 5.45
N THR A 359 17.60 -8.67 6.07
CA THR A 359 19.07 -8.78 6.18
C THR A 359 19.63 -10.03 5.51
N THR A 360 18.78 -11.02 5.22
CA THR A 360 19.22 -12.32 4.70
C THR A 360 18.67 -12.52 3.28
N ILE A 361 19.57 -12.62 2.30
CA ILE A 361 19.17 -13.00 0.93
C ILE A 361 18.58 -14.41 0.96
N GLY A 362 17.37 -14.57 0.42
CA GLY A 362 16.62 -15.84 0.49
C GLY A 362 15.87 -16.06 1.80
N GLY A 363 15.84 -15.07 2.69
CA GLY A 363 14.88 -15.03 3.79
C GLY A 363 13.46 -15.00 3.24
N GLU A 364 12.64 -16.00 3.60
CA GLU A 364 11.25 -16.14 3.11
C GLU A 364 10.35 -16.61 4.26
N ALA A 365 9.04 -16.54 4.05
CA ALA A 365 8.11 -17.07 5.04
C ALA A 365 8.30 -18.59 5.20
N TYR A 366 8.42 -19.04 6.46
CA TYR A 366 8.32 -20.44 6.82
C TYR A 366 6.85 -20.86 6.95
N MET A 367 6.06 -20.03 7.64
CA MET A 367 4.60 -20.13 7.70
C MET A 367 3.99 -18.72 7.63
N THR A 368 2.86 -18.61 6.94
CA THR A 368 2.05 -17.38 6.91
C THR A 368 0.64 -17.72 7.33
N PHE A 369 0.16 -17.03 8.36
CA PHE A 369 -1.24 -17.07 8.80
C PHE A 369 -1.93 -15.78 8.39
N ILE A 370 -3.15 -15.90 7.87
CA ILE A 370 -4.01 -14.77 7.48
C ILE A 370 -5.41 -15.01 8.06
N ASP A 371 -5.92 -14.02 8.79
CA ASP A 371 -7.17 -14.16 9.57
C ASP A 371 -7.17 -15.48 10.39
N GLY A 372 -6.04 -15.80 11.01
CA GLY A 372 -5.84 -17.00 11.84
C GLY A 372 -5.73 -18.33 11.09
N LYS A 373 -5.81 -18.33 9.77
CA LYS A 373 -5.71 -19.55 8.96
C LYS A 373 -4.33 -19.71 8.37
N LEU A 374 -3.80 -20.93 8.37
CA LEU A 374 -2.55 -21.25 7.68
C LEU A 374 -2.74 -21.09 6.18
N ALA A 375 -2.20 -20.01 5.62
CA ALA A 375 -2.26 -19.68 4.20
C ALA A 375 -1.07 -20.23 3.41
N TRP A 376 0.09 -20.39 4.07
CA TRP A 376 1.31 -20.92 3.45
C TRP A 376 2.18 -21.65 4.48
N LYS A 377 2.84 -22.71 4.01
CA LYS A 377 3.91 -23.42 4.75
C LYS A 377 4.98 -23.87 3.76
N LYS A 378 6.23 -23.55 4.03
CA LYS A 378 7.37 -23.99 3.21
C LYS A 378 7.50 -25.51 3.21
N GLY A 379 7.61 -26.10 2.03
CA GLY A 379 7.75 -27.56 1.86
C GLY A 379 6.44 -28.32 1.66
N ASN A 380 5.31 -27.63 1.57
CA ASN A 380 4.03 -28.18 1.13
C ASN A 380 3.83 -27.97 -0.36
#